data_6e1527d0391a7f59156cb2664f309fc2
#
_entry.id   6e1527d0391a7f59156cb2664f309fc2
#
_cell.length_a   1.000
_cell.length_b   1.000
_cell.length_c   1.000
_cell.angle_alpha   90.00
_cell.angle_beta   90.00
_cell.angle_gamma   90.00
#
_symmetry.space_group_name_H-M   'P 1'
#
loop_
_entity.id
_entity.type
_entity.pdbx_description
1 polymer ?
#
loop_
_entity_poly.entity_id
_entity_poly.type
_entity_poly.pdbx_seq_one_letter_code
_entity_poly.pdbx_strand_id
1 'polypeptide(L)'
;FMAGGKPFGSAVVAQAFHEVFLYFESAIYLRFDLPIRRFLLELAPFESFDLEMARMVSGDNNAGALLDWLRRNTTMLRYDDIRRIHFWPQFRSFLLWELDHEYTDEKRRALFNRGGLYYELKEDYPHALECYTLGGDHSKVSELLIRNAELHPGMGHYSEMEKYYRSLPESEILASPSLMQGMS
;
A
#
# COMPACT_ATOMS: atom_id res chain seq x y z
N PHE A 1 27.52 -2.44 -40.75
CA PHE A 1 28.01 -3.15 -39.53
C PHE A 1 26.84 -3.11 -38.51
N MET A 2 26.16 -4.22 -38.42
CA MET A 2 25.07 -4.40 -37.45
C MET A 2 25.66 -4.96 -36.16
N ALA A 3 25.67 -4.18 -35.08
CA ALA A 3 25.98 -4.66 -33.75
C ALA A 3 24.66 -5.10 -33.08
N GLY A 4 24.44 -6.42 -33.08
CA GLY A 4 23.35 -7.06 -32.36
C GLY A 4 23.59 -6.96 -30.85
N GLY A 5 22.92 -6.03 -30.18
CA GLY A 5 22.81 -6.02 -28.72
C GLY A 5 21.99 -7.25 -28.28
N LYS A 6 22.65 -8.23 -27.65
CA LYS A 6 21.94 -9.34 -26.98
C LYS A 6 21.04 -8.71 -25.89
N PRO A 7 19.75 -9.09 -25.81
CA PRO A 7 18.93 -8.69 -24.68
C PRO A 7 19.59 -9.22 -23.40
N PHE A 8 19.85 -8.34 -22.42
CA PHE A 8 20.27 -8.75 -21.09
C PHE A 8 19.23 -9.76 -20.60
N GLY A 9 19.63 -11.02 -20.48
CA GLY A 9 18.72 -12.10 -20.22
C GLY A 9 18.01 -11.88 -18.87
N SER A 10 16.72 -12.17 -18.81
CA SER A 10 15.89 -12.09 -17.60
C SER A 10 16.52 -12.77 -16.38
N ALA A 11 17.34 -13.79 -16.58
CA ALA A 11 18.10 -14.49 -15.55
C ALA A 11 19.18 -13.60 -14.89
N VAL A 12 19.88 -12.77 -15.64
CA VAL A 12 20.93 -11.87 -15.10
C VAL A 12 20.28 -10.77 -14.25
N VAL A 13 19.15 -10.25 -14.70
CA VAL A 13 18.38 -9.25 -13.95
C VAL A 13 17.83 -9.85 -12.64
N ALA A 14 17.26 -11.05 -12.70
CA ALA A 14 16.75 -11.76 -11.52
C ALA A 14 17.86 -12.07 -10.50
N GLN A 15 19.04 -12.47 -10.96
CA GLN A 15 20.21 -12.71 -10.10
C GLN A 15 20.71 -11.43 -9.43
N ALA A 16 20.78 -10.32 -10.17
CA ALA A 16 21.18 -9.02 -9.62
C ALA A 16 20.18 -8.53 -8.53
N PHE A 17 18.88 -8.71 -8.74
CA PHE A 17 17.88 -8.41 -7.71
C PHE A 17 18.04 -9.29 -6.46
N HIS A 18 18.30 -10.57 -6.64
CA HIS A 18 18.54 -11.48 -5.53
C HIS A 18 19.76 -11.09 -4.69
N GLU A 19 20.86 -10.72 -5.32
CA GLU A 19 22.08 -10.24 -4.63
C GLU A 19 21.82 -8.94 -3.84
N VAL A 20 21.06 -8.00 -4.41
CA VAL A 20 20.65 -6.77 -3.73
C VAL A 20 19.78 -7.07 -2.53
N PHE A 21 18.86 -8.02 -2.63
CA PHE A 21 17.99 -8.40 -1.52
C PHE A 21 18.78 -9.07 -0.39
N LEU A 22 19.69 -9.97 -0.69
CA LEU A 22 20.59 -10.56 0.30
C LEU A 22 21.44 -9.50 1.02
N TYR A 23 21.86 -8.47 0.31
CA TYR A 23 22.56 -7.33 0.91
C TYR A 23 21.64 -6.56 1.87
N PHE A 24 20.44 -6.20 1.45
CA PHE A 24 19.48 -5.51 2.33
C PHE A 24 19.13 -6.35 3.56
N GLU A 25 18.91 -7.63 3.39
CA GLU A 25 18.63 -8.56 4.48
C GLU A 25 19.78 -8.57 5.49
N SER A 26 20.98 -8.98 5.06
CA SER A 26 22.11 -9.24 5.96
C SER A 26 22.79 -7.98 6.49
N ALA A 27 22.95 -6.96 5.65
CA ALA A 27 23.72 -5.76 6.00
C ALA A 27 22.89 -4.69 6.71
N ILE A 28 21.54 -4.70 6.52
CA ILE A 28 20.66 -3.65 7.02
C ILE A 28 19.54 -4.21 7.88
N TYR A 29 18.64 -5.02 7.30
CA TYR A 29 17.40 -5.43 7.92
C TYR A 29 17.59 -6.29 9.17
N LEU A 30 18.46 -7.30 9.12
CA LEU A 30 18.74 -8.17 10.26
C LEU A 30 19.48 -7.47 11.42
N ARG A 31 20.01 -6.28 11.19
CA ARG A 31 20.62 -5.45 12.24
C ARG A 31 19.61 -4.65 13.05
N PHE A 32 18.39 -4.52 12.53
CA PHE A 32 17.32 -3.85 13.25
C PHE A 32 16.69 -4.78 14.27
N ASP A 33 16.28 -4.22 15.40
CA ASP A 33 15.48 -4.92 16.39
C ASP A 33 14.11 -5.30 15.83
N LEU A 34 13.51 -6.36 16.36
CA LEU A 34 12.21 -6.88 15.91
C LEU A 34 11.12 -5.81 15.81
N PRO A 35 10.95 -4.87 16.77
CA PRO A 35 9.95 -3.81 16.63
C PRO A 35 10.17 -2.92 15.39
N ILE A 36 11.43 -2.60 15.07
CA ILE A 36 11.76 -1.78 13.90
C ILE A 36 11.48 -2.57 12.62
N ARG A 37 11.89 -3.84 12.54
CA ARG A 37 11.61 -4.69 11.37
C ARG A 37 10.11 -4.79 11.11
N ARG A 38 9.33 -5.10 12.14
CA ARG A 38 7.88 -5.15 12.07
C ARG A 38 7.29 -3.82 11.57
N PHE A 39 7.71 -2.70 12.13
CA PHE A 39 7.26 -1.37 11.74
C PHE A 39 7.54 -1.06 10.27
N LEU A 40 8.73 -1.42 9.77
CA LEU A 40 9.10 -1.26 8.36
C LEU A 40 8.23 -2.11 7.44
N LEU A 41 8.00 -3.39 7.79
CA LEU A 41 7.16 -4.29 7.01
C LEU A 41 5.71 -3.80 6.93
N GLU A 42 5.15 -3.34 8.04
CA GLU A 42 3.77 -2.89 8.11
C GLU A 42 3.51 -1.62 7.27
N LEU A 43 4.54 -0.79 7.07
CA LEU A 43 4.45 0.41 6.24
C LEU A 43 4.83 0.21 4.77
N ALA A 44 5.52 -0.88 4.44
CA ALA A 44 5.98 -1.17 3.08
C ALA A 44 4.87 -1.20 2.00
N PRO A 45 3.63 -1.66 2.26
CA PRO A 45 2.55 -1.64 1.29
C PRO A 45 2.24 -0.25 0.74
N PHE A 46 2.46 0.79 1.52
CA PHE A 46 2.11 2.16 1.16
C PHE A 46 3.26 2.86 0.45
N GLU A 47 2.94 3.57 -0.64
CA GLU A 47 3.95 4.28 -1.43
C GLU A 47 4.57 5.44 -0.65
N SER A 48 3.74 6.12 0.12
CA SER A 48 4.16 7.17 1.03
C SER A 48 3.25 7.21 2.27
N PHE A 49 3.78 7.68 3.36
CA PHE A 49 3.05 7.78 4.62
C PHE A 49 3.52 8.99 5.42
N ASP A 50 2.72 9.41 6.38
CA ASP A 50 3.09 10.37 7.41
C ASP A 50 3.10 9.70 8.79
N LEU A 51 3.38 10.47 9.85
CA LEU A 51 3.41 9.94 11.21
C LEU A 51 2.05 9.41 11.66
N GLU A 52 0.95 10.05 11.25
CA GLU A 52 -0.40 9.63 11.64
C GLU A 52 -0.76 8.29 11.00
N MET A 53 -0.48 8.15 9.70
CA MET A 53 -0.65 6.89 8.99
C MET A 53 0.22 5.78 9.59
N ALA A 54 1.49 6.10 9.90
CA ALA A 54 2.40 5.15 10.51
C ALA A 54 1.89 4.62 11.85
N ARG A 55 1.31 5.49 12.70
CA ARG A 55 0.68 5.09 13.96
C ARG A 55 -0.55 4.21 13.74
N MET A 56 -1.40 4.60 12.81
CA MET A 56 -2.66 3.90 12.56
C MET A 56 -2.43 2.52 11.96
N VAL A 57 -1.53 2.41 10.99
CA VAL A 57 -1.24 1.15 10.30
C VAL A 57 -0.49 0.18 11.20
N SER A 58 0.56 0.62 11.88
CA SER A 58 1.35 -0.25 12.76
C SER A 58 0.66 -0.51 14.11
N GLY A 59 -0.24 0.38 14.53
CA GLY A 59 -0.80 0.34 15.88
C GLY A 59 0.23 0.66 16.96
N ASP A 60 1.40 1.20 16.61
CA ASP A 60 2.47 1.49 17.55
C ASP A 60 2.43 2.96 18.01
N ASN A 61 2.18 3.15 19.28
CA ASN A 61 2.17 4.49 19.89
C ASN A 61 3.55 5.18 19.84
N ASN A 62 4.63 4.41 19.70
CA ASN A 62 6.00 4.89 19.60
C ASN A 62 6.44 5.17 18.14
N ALA A 63 5.54 5.12 17.18
CA ALA A 63 5.84 5.33 15.75
C ALA A 63 6.70 6.59 15.50
N GLY A 64 6.45 7.69 16.23
CA GLY A 64 7.26 8.90 16.14
C GLY A 64 8.72 8.69 16.53
N ALA A 65 8.96 7.99 17.64
CA ALA A 65 10.31 7.68 18.10
C ALA A 65 11.02 6.69 17.14
N LEU A 66 10.30 5.73 16.57
CA LEU A 66 10.83 4.81 15.56
C LEU A 66 11.22 5.54 14.28
N LEU A 67 10.38 6.45 13.78
CA LEU A 67 10.69 7.26 12.60
C LEU A 67 11.88 8.19 12.83
N ASP A 68 11.96 8.83 14.01
CA ASP A 68 13.10 9.65 14.39
C ASP A 68 14.39 8.86 14.51
N TRP A 69 14.30 7.64 15.03
CA TRP A 69 15.44 6.74 15.09
C TRP A 69 15.89 6.32 13.69
N LEU A 70 14.95 5.89 12.83
CA LEU A 70 15.23 5.52 11.44
C LEU A 70 15.88 6.67 10.67
N ARG A 71 15.38 7.89 10.82
CA ARG A 71 15.93 9.08 10.18
C ARG A 71 17.38 9.37 10.57
N ARG A 72 17.77 9.09 11.82
CA ARG A 72 19.14 9.32 12.32
C ARG A 72 20.10 8.20 11.98
N ASN A 73 19.60 6.98 11.87
CA ASN A 73 20.45 5.78 11.80
C ASN A 73 20.44 5.10 10.42
N THR A 74 19.59 5.55 9.50
CA THR A 74 19.51 4.98 8.16
C THR A 74 19.34 6.05 7.08
N THR A 75 19.67 5.72 5.84
CA THR A 75 19.39 6.52 4.65
C THR A 75 18.26 5.93 3.80
N MET A 76 17.53 4.94 4.33
CA MET A 76 16.53 4.19 3.58
C MET A 76 15.18 4.93 3.44
N LEU A 77 15.01 6.02 4.18
CA LEU A 77 13.86 6.91 4.13
C LEU A 77 14.23 8.22 3.45
N ARG A 78 13.34 8.74 2.65
CA ARG A 78 13.39 10.10 2.12
C ARG A 78 12.12 10.85 2.49
N TYR A 79 12.21 12.15 2.58
CA TYR A 79 11.10 13.05 2.88
C TYR A 79 10.87 13.94 1.66
N ASP A 80 9.62 14.13 1.27
CA ASP A 80 9.27 15.10 0.24
C ASP A 80 8.95 16.49 0.84
N ASP A 81 8.64 17.45 -0.03
CA ASP A 81 8.40 18.85 0.34
C ASP A 81 7.15 19.02 1.22
N ILE A 82 6.20 18.10 1.17
CA ILE A 82 4.98 18.06 1.99
C ILE A 82 5.11 17.16 3.22
N ARG A 83 6.34 16.78 3.57
CA ARG A 83 6.69 15.95 4.73
C ARG A 83 6.14 14.52 4.69
N ARG A 84 5.77 14.01 3.52
CA ARG A 84 5.50 12.57 3.36
C ARG A 84 6.81 11.80 3.38
N ILE A 85 6.75 10.61 3.91
CA ILE A 85 7.89 9.70 4.05
C ILE A 85 7.76 8.61 3.00
N HIS A 86 8.87 8.34 2.32
CA HIS A 86 8.97 7.31 1.31
C HIS A 86 10.15 6.39 1.63
N PHE A 87 10.00 5.12 1.36
CA PHE A 87 11.16 4.24 1.28
C PHE A 87 11.91 4.46 -0.04
N TRP A 88 13.21 4.21 -0.05
CA TRP A 88 13.91 4.03 -1.32
C TRP A 88 13.28 2.86 -2.09
N PRO A 89 13.05 2.98 -3.41
CA PRO A 89 12.30 1.98 -4.18
C PRO A 89 12.82 0.56 -4.05
N GLN A 90 14.14 0.37 -4.11
CA GLN A 90 14.76 -0.94 -4.00
C GLN A 90 14.60 -1.54 -2.60
N PHE A 91 14.71 -0.71 -1.56
CA PHE A 91 14.49 -1.16 -0.18
C PHE A 91 13.02 -1.47 0.07
N ARG A 92 12.09 -0.67 -0.48
CA ARG A 92 10.66 -0.97 -0.43
C ARG A 92 10.34 -2.31 -1.11
N SER A 93 10.92 -2.58 -2.28
CA SER A 93 10.73 -3.86 -2.97
C SER A 93 11.23 -5.04 -2.14
N PHE A 94 12.36 -4.89 -1.45
CA PHE A 94 12.85 -5.88 -0.49
C PHE A 94 11.87 -6.07 0.68
N LEU A 95 11.38 -4.98 1.31
CA LEU A 95 10.43 -5.06 2.42
C LEU A 95 9.10 -5.73 2.00
N LEU A 96 8.61 -5.48 0.79
CA LEU A 96 7.42 -6.13 0.26
C LEU A 96 7.65 -7.64 0.05
N TRP A 97 8.83 -8.02 -0.42
CA TRP A 97 9.21 -9.42 -0.54
C TRP A 97 9.27 -10.12 0.83
N GLU A 98 9.87 -9.50 1.84
CA GLU A 98 9.88 -9.98 3.23
C GLU A 98 8.47 -10.07 3.81
N LEU A 99 7.63 -9.05 3.58
CA LEU A 99 6.24 -9.03 4.03
C LEU A 99 5.45 -10.24 3.50
N ASP A 100 5.66 -10.59 2.22
CA ASP A 100 5.01 -11.75 1.60
C ASP A 100 5.46 -13.08 2.22
N HIS A 101 6.66 -13.15 2.78
CA HIS A 101 7.19 -14.34 3.43
C HIS A 101 6.82 -14.42 4.93
N GLU A 102 6.80 -13.29 5.62
CA GLU A 102 6.57 -13.26 7.06
C GLU A 102 5.09 -13.13 7.45
N TYR A 103 4.25 -12.52 6.59
CA TYR A 103 2.86 -12.21 6.93
C TYR A 103 1.88 -13.09 6.16
N THR A 104 0.86 -13.59 6.89
CA THR A 104 -0.29 -14.25 6.27
C THR A 104 -1.13 -13.25 5.47
N ASP A 105 -1.93 -13.75 4.52
CA ASP A 105 -2.87 -12.94 3.74
C ASP A 105 -3.80 -12.11 4.63
N GLU A 106 -4.28 -12.68 5.73
CA GLU A 106 -5.16 -12.00 6.69
C GLU A 106 -4.46 -10.81 7.35
N LYS A 107 -3.21 -10.99 7.76
CA LYS A 107 -2.43 -9.89 8.33
C LYS A 107 -2.18 -8.79 7.31
N ARG A 108 -1.85 -9.15 6.07
CA ARG A 108 -1.65 -8.18 4.98
C ARG A 108 -2.93 -7.39 4.68
N ARG A 109 -4.07 -8.09 4.60
CA ARG A 109 -5.40 -7.45 4.45
C ARG A 109 -5.70 -6.48 5.58
N ALA A 110 -5.39 -6.86 6.82
CA ALA A 110 -5.59 -5.97 7.96
C ALA A 110 -4.75 -4.68 7.89
N LEU A 111 -3.54 -4.71 7.30
CA LEU A 111 -2.74 -3.51 7.04
C LEU A 111 -3.44 -2.59 6.03
N PHE A 112 -3.92 -3.14 4.92
CA PHE A 112 -4.65 -2.38 3.92
C PHE A 112 -5.93 -1.76 4.50
N ASN A 113 -6.71 -2.49 5.28
CA ASN A 113 -7.93 -1.96 5.91
C ASN A 113 -7.62 -0.80 6.87
N ARG A 114 -6.51 -0.86 7.63
CA ARG A 114 -6.06 0.27 8.45
C ARG A 114 -5.61 1.47 7.62
N GLY A 115 -4.93 1.23 6.49
CA GLY A 115 -4.60 2.26 5.52
C GLY A 115 -5.85 2.89 4.90
N GLY A 116 -6.87 2.06 4.56
CA GLY A 116 -8.17 2.51 4.08
C GLY A 116 -8.85 3.46 5.06
N LEU A 117 -8.87 3.10 6.34
CA LEU A 117 -9.41 3.95 7.39
C LEU A 117 -8.67 5.29 7.51
N TYR A 118 -7.33 5.29 7.40
CA TYR A 118 -6.55 6.52 7.39
C TYR A 118 -6.97 7.45 6.26
N TYR A 119 -7.06 6.91 5.02
CA TYR A 119 -7.44 7.71 3.86
C TYR A 119 -8.90 8.18 3.92
N GLU A 120 -9.81 7.34 4.43
CA GLU A 120 -11.22 7.71 4.65
C GLU A 120 -11.34 8.90 5.62
N LEU A 121 -10.59 8.90 6.72
CA LEU A 121 -10.55 10.01 7.69
C LEU A 121 -9.93 11.29 7.12
N LYS A 122 -9.11 11.17 6.07
CA LYS A 122 -8.54 12.31 5.32
C LYS A 122 -9.41 12.73 4.14
N GLU A 123 -10.58 12.11 3.95
CA GLU A 123 -11.48 12.32 2.81
C GLU A 123 -10.82 12.01 1.44
N ASP A 124 -9.74 11.22 1.46
CA ASP A 124 -9.06 10.72 0.26
C ASP A 124 -9.71 9.39 -0.17
N TYR A 125 -10.92 9.50 -0.73
CA TYR A 125 -11.74 8.33 -1.09
C TYR A 125 -11.13 7.43 -2.15
N PRO A 126 -10.40 7.93 -3.18
CA PRO A 126 -9.74 7.06 -4.15
C PRO A 126 -8.73 6.10 -3.51
N HIS A 127 -7.85 6.61 -2.64
CA HIS A 127 -6.88 5.76 -1.94
C HIS A 127 -7.55 4.87 -0.87
N ALA A 128 -8.61 5.36 -0.21
CA ALA A 128 -9.40 4.55 0.72
C ALA A 128 -10.03 3.34 0.02
N LEU A 129 -10.68 3.55 -1.14
CA LEU A 129 -11.27 2.49 -1.95
C LEU A 129 -10.23 1.46 -2.40
N GLU A 130 -9.06 1.91 -2.87
CA GLU A 130 -7.96 1.04 -3.25
C GLU A 130 -7.51 0.16 -2.07
N CYS A 131 -7.29 0.77 -0.92
CA CYS A 131 -6.88 0.07 0.29
C CYS A 131 -7.94 -0.95 0.75
N TYR A 132 -9.20 -0.57 0.84
CA TYR A 132 -10.26 -1.50 1.24
C TYR A 132 -10.47 -2.64 0.25
N THR A 133 -10.30 -2.37 -1.05
CA THR A 133 -10.34 -3.42 -2.09
C THR A 133 -9.20 -4.43 -1.88
N LEU A 134 -7.97 -3.96 -1.68
CA LEU A 134 -6.81 -4.82 -1.37
C LEU A 134 -6.96 -5.53 -0.02
N GLY A 135 -7.62 -4.89 0.94
CA GLY A 135 -7.95 -5.45 2.24
C GLY A 135 -9.12 -6.45 2.21
N GLY A 136 -9.85 -6.54 1.09
CA GLY A 136 -11.03 -7.42 0.96
C GLY A 136 -12.22 -6.99 1.79
N ASP A 137 -12.28 -5.71 2.20
CA ASP A 137 -13.42 -5.15 2.94
C ASP A 137 -14.49 -4.63 1.97
N HIS A 138 -15.25 -5.56 1.39
CA HIS A 138 -16.31 -5.25 0.42
C HIS A 138 -17.39 -4.33 1.02
N SER A 139 -17.67 -4.46 2.31
CA SER A 139 -18.66 -3.60 3.00
C SER A 139 -18.24 -2.13 2.97
N LYS A 140 -16.98 -1.85 3.26
CA LYS A 140 -16.43 -0.49 3.18
C LYS A 140 -16.36 0.04 1.76
N VAL A 141 -16.00 -0.82 0.80
CA VAL A 141 -16.02 -0.45 -0.62
C VAL A 141 -17.44 -0.06 -1.05
N SER A 142 -18.45 -0.88 -0.73
CA SER A 142 -19.86 -0.57 -1.02
C SER A 142 -20.32 0.74 -0.39
N GLU A 143 -20.02 0.94 0.89
CA GLU A 143 -20.37 2.16 1.63
C GLU A 143 -19.80 3.42 0.96
N LEU A 144 -18.53 3.40 0.60
CA LEU A 144 -17.88 4.54 -0.04
C LEU A 144 -18.39 4.80 -1.46
N LEU A 145 -18.71 3.76 -2.24
CA LEU A 145 -19.28 3.90 -3.57
C LEU A 145 -20.70 4.47 -3.51
N ILE A 146 -21.53 4.02 -2.58
CA ILE A 146 -22.89 4.57 -2.36
C ILE A 146 -22.78 6.05 -1.98
N ARG A 147 -21.93 6.37 -1.02
CA ARG A 147 -21.72 7.75 -0.59
C ARG A 147 -21.25 8.65 -1.73
N ASN A 148 -20.34 8.15 -2.59
CA ASN A 148 -19.89 8.90 -3.77
C ASN A 148 -21.01 9.12 -4.79
N ALA A 149 -21.84 8.11 -5.05
CA ALA A 149 -22.98 8.22 -5.96
C ALA A 149 -24.03 9.22 -5.45
N GLU A 150 -24.27 9.28 -4.14
CA GLU A 150 -25.19 10.23 -3.52
C GLU A 150 -24.68 11.68 -3.55
N LEU A 151 -23.37 11.88 -3.39
CA LEU A 151 -22.76 13.21 -3.41
C LEU A 151 -22.66 13.81 -4.81
N HIS A 152 -22.61 12.98 -5.84
CA HIS A 152 -22.37 13.39 -7.24
C HIS A 152 -23.39 12.77 -8.22
N PRO A 153 -24.71 12.97 -8.02
CA PRO A 153 -25.71 12.44 -8.94
C PRO A 153 -25.53 13.04 -10.34
N GLY A 154 -25.26 12.20 -11.33
CA GLY A 154 -25.16 12.59 -12.74
C GLY A 154 -23.78 13.02 -13.22
N MET A 155 -22.76 13.01 -12.39
CA MET A 155 -21.37 13.15 -12.83
C MET A 155 -20.80 11.75 -13.08
N GLY A 156 -20.65 11.37 -14.36
CA GLY A 156 -20.22 10.05 -14.81
C GLY A 156 -18.78 9.66 -14.39
N HIS A 157 -18.52 9.58 -13.12
CA HIS A 157 -17.27 9.04 -12.55
C HIS A 157 -17.20 7.51 -12.60
N TYR A 158 -18.16 6.87 -13.28
CA TYR A 158 -18.18 5.41 -13.41
C TYR A 158 -16.87 4.86 -13.98
N SER A 159 -16.29 5.50 -15.00
CA SER A 159 -15.07 5.02 -15.63
C SER A 159 -13.86 4.99 -14.68
N GLU A 160 -13.79 5.89 -13.71
CA GLU A 160 -12.74 5.92 -12.71
C GLU A 160 -13.00 4.92 -11.57
N MET A 161 -14.28 4.67 -11.28
CA MET A 161 -14.72 3.80 -10.18
C MET A 161 -15.04 2.36 -10.64
N GLU A 162 -15.10 2.09 -11.95
CA GLU A 162 -15.49 0.80 -12.53
C GLU A 162 -14.73 -0.38 -11.88
N LYS A 163 -13.42 -0.25 -11.68
CA LYS A 163 -12.60 -1.30 -11.08
C LYS A 163 -13.06 -1.69 -9.67
N TYR A 164 -13.61 -0.74 -8.91
CA TYR A 164 -14.09 -0.97 -7.55
C TYR A 164 -15.48 -1.62 -7.57
N TYR A 165 -16.37 -1.19 -8.47
CA TYR A 165 -17.64 -1.87 -8.70
C TYR A 165 -17.43 -3.33 -9.07
N ARG A 166 -16.47 -3.62 -9.96
CA ARG A 166 -16.12 -4.99 -10.36
C ARG A 166 -15.50 -5.85 -9.24
N SER A 167 -15.01 -5.24 -8.19
CA SER A 167 -14.49 -5.95 -7.01
C SER A 167 -15.59 -6.42 -6.05
N LEU A 168 -16.80 -5.86 -6.18
CA LEU A 168 -17.93 -6.23 -5.34
C LEU A 168 -18.63 -7.50 -5.83
N PRO A 169 -19.17 -8.32 -4.92
CA PRO A 169 -20.07 -9.41 -5.29
C PRO A 169 -21.32 -8.86 -6.03
N GLU A 170 -21.73 -9.54 -7.09
CA GLU A 170 -22.92 -9.13 -7.87
C GLU A 170 -24.19 -9.02 -7.01
N SER A 171 -24.30 -9.86 -5.99
CA SER A 171 -25.41 -9.83 -5.03
C SER A 171 -25.47 -8.51 -4.23
N GLU A 172 -24.36 -7.89 -3.91
CA GLU A 172 -24.31 -6.61 -3.21
C GLU A 172 -24.72 -5.47 -4.14
N ILE A 173 -24.27 -5.50 -5.38
CA ILE A 173 -24.62 -4.49 -6.41
C ILE A 173 -26.15 -4.53 -6.64
N LEU A 174 -26.71 -5.72 -6.85
CA LEU A 174 -28.16 -5.91 -7.08
C LEU A 174 -29.03 -5.56 -5.87
N ALA A 175 -28.49 -5.64 -4.67
CA ALA A 175 -29.21 -5.29 -3.45
C ALA A 175 -29.30 -3.77 -3.20
N SER A 176 -28.48 -2.95 -3.89
CA SER A 176 -28.42 -1.50 -3.69
C SER A 176 -28.79 -0.72 -4.95
N PRO A 177 -29.95 -0.01 -4.94
CA PRO A 177 -30.34 0.86 -6.04
C PRO A 177 -29.28 1.95 -6.36
N SER A 178 -28.60 2.48 -5.34
CA SER A 178 -27.56 3.49 -5.50
C SER A 178 -26.33 2.94 -6.22
N LEU A 179 -25.92 1.69 -5.96
CA LEU A 179 -24.84 1.03 -6.67
C LEU A 179 -25.23 0.75 -8.14
N MET A 180 -26.46 0.30 -8.39
CA MET A 180 -26.94 0.09 -9.75
C MET A 180 -26.98 1.40 -10.55
N GLN A 181 -27.40 2.50 -9.93
CA GLN A 181 -27.43 3.82 -10.57
C GLN A 181 -26.01 4.33 -10.87
N GLY A 182 -25.05 4.08 -9.99
CA GLY A 182 -23.65 4.45 -10.18
C GLY A 182 -22.97 3.68 -11.32
N MET A 183 -23.52 2.55 -11.77
CA MET A 183 -23.04 1.76 -12.91
C MET A 183 -23.67 2.17 -14.25
N SER A 184 -24.63 3.05 -14.28
CA SER A 184 -25.33 3.52 -15.50
C SER A 184 -24.69 4.76 -16.08
#